data_c80ba2f7b336a4280e76fb65198df124
#
_entry.id   c80ba2f7b336a4280e76fb65198df124
#
_cell.length_a   1.000
_cell.length_b   1.000
_cell.length_c   1.000
_cell.angle_alpha   90.00
_cell.angle_beta   90.00
_cell.angle_gamma   90.00
#
_symmetry.space_group_name_H-M   'P 1'
#
loop_
_entity.id
_entity.type
_entity.pdbx_description
1 polymer ?
#
loop_
_entity_poly.entity_id
_entity_poly.type
_entity_poly.pdbx_seq_one_letter_code
_entity_poly.pdbx_strand_id
1 'polypeptide(L)'
;ACTVRGIPVGGYYYTCAVTSRQTEAELNALRAALRGKTFQLPLAIDVEDARLRFLSPAALAQRVAQAAAQLEAWNLYAMVYTYTNFADTALAMDALTACDLWLADYRGKRPTRPHGMWQYTSTGHVAGIDGPVDLSRAYKDYPALCRRTGLGRFSG
;
A
#
# COMPACT_ATOMS: atom_id res chain seq x y z
N ALA A 1 -7.68 -0.99 19.34
CA ALA A 1 -6.68 -1.53 20.26
C ALA A 1 -5.33 -0.83 20.07
N CYS A 2 -4.70 -0.83 18.89
CA CYS A 2 -3.36 -0.25 18.64
C CYS A 2 -3.31 1.24 18.97
N THR A 3 -4.26 2.02 18.46
CA THR A 3 -4.33 3.48 18.64
C THR A 3 -4.35 3.89 20.12
N VAL A 4 -5.08 3.16 20.97
CA VAL A 4 -5.14 3.40 22.42
C VAL A 4 -3.78 3.16 23.10
N ARG A 5 -2.94 2.33 22.48
CA ARG A 5 -1.57 2.02 22.97
C ARG A 5 -0.50 2.91 22.34
N GLY A 6 -0.89 3.92 21.55
CA GLY A 6 0.05 4.79 20.85
C GLY A 6 0.80 4.10 19.70
N ILE A 7 0.35 2.93 19.25
CA ILE A 7 0.97 2.21 18.14
C ILE A 7 0.41 2.78 16.84
N PRO A 8 1.26 3.32 15.94
CA PRO A 8 0.82 3.82 14.65
C PRO A 8 0.17 2.72 13.81
N VAL A 9 -0.93 3.07 13.13
CA VAL A 9 -1.72 2.14 12.32
C VAL A 9 -1.77 2.65 10.88
N GLY A 10 -1.55 1.77 9.94
CA GLY A 10 -1.84 1.89 8.52
C GLY A 10 -2.87 0.86 8.10
N GLY A 11 -3.08 0.77 6.81
CA GLY A 11 -3.95 -0.24 6.23
C GLY A 11 -3.51 -0.61 4.81
N TYR A 12 -4.13 -1.62 4.27
CA TYR A 12 -4.00 -1.95 2.86
C TYR A 12 -5.33 -2.48 2.33
N TYR A 13 -5.53 -2.38 1.03
CA TYR A 13 -6.57 -3.12 0.34
C TYR A 13 -5.98 -3.86 -0.85
N TYR A 14 -6.37 -5.11 -0.98
CA TYR A 14 -5.96 -5.99 -2.06
C TYR A 14 -6.80 -5.68 -3.30
N THR A 15 -6.15 -5.27 -4.40
CA THR A 15 -6.85 -5.01 -5.65
C THR A 15 -6.73 -6.18 -6.61
N CYS A 16 -7.85 -6.50 -7.25
CA CYS A 16 -7.91 -7.48 -8.35
C CYS A 16 -8.68 -6.91 -9.56
N ALA A 17 -8.93 -5.61 -9.56
CA ALA A 17 -9.70 -4.94 -10.58
C ALA A 17 -8.97 -4.85 -11.92
N VAL A 18 -9.51 -5.47 -12.95
CA VAL A 18 -9.00 -5.41 -14.33
C VAL A 18 -9.80 -4.46 -15.22
N THR A 19 -10.88 -3.85 -14.72
CA THR A 19 -11.69 -2.85 -15.41
C THR A 19 -11.92 -1.62 -14.54
N SER A 20 -12.19 -0.45 -15.13
CA SER A 20 -12.47 0.78 -14.37
C SER A 20 -13.68 0.61 -13.45
N ARG A 21 -14.72 -0.09 -13.91
CA ARG A 21 -15.91 -0.39 -13.10
C ARG A 21 -15.58 -1.21 -11.85
N GLN A 22 -14.65 -2.18 -11.98
CA GLN A 22 -14.20 -2.96 -10.82
C GLN A 22 -13.39 -2.09 -9.85
N THR A 23 -12.50 -1.24 -10.37
CA THR A 23 -11.75 -0.29 -9.54
C THR A 23 -12.69 0.63 -8.75
N GLU A 24 -13.73 1.16 -9.38
CA GLU A 24 -14.74 1.99 -8.72
C GLU A 24 -15.51 1.19 -7.64
N ALA A 25 -15.86 -0.06 -7.91
CA ALA A 25 -16.55 -0.91 -6.95
C ALA A 25 -15.65 -1.22 -5.73
N GLU A 26 -14.36 -1.53 -5.94
CA GLU A 26 -13.39 -1.72 -4.86
C GLU A 26 -13.22 -0.44 -4.02
N LEU A 27 -13.07 0.71 -4.67
CA LEU A 27 -12.95 2.01 -3.98
C LEU A 27 -14.22 2.36 -3.18
N ASN A 28 -15.40 2.07 -3.70
CA ASN A 28 -16.64 2.29 -2.97
C ASN A 28 -16.76 1.38 -1.73
N ALA A 29 -16.36 0.12 -1.85
CA ALA A 29 -16.30 -0.81 -0.71
C ALA A 29 -15.27 -0.35 0.34
N LEU A 30 -14.09 0.06 -0.12
CA LEU A 30 -13.03 0.60 0.72
C LEU A 30 -13.50 1.86 1.45
N ARG A 31 -14.15 2.79 0.74
CA ARG A 31 -14.72 4.01 1.32
C ARG A 31 -15.65 3.70 2.48
N ALA A 32 -16.54 2.73 2.31
CA ALA A 32 -17.45 2.30 3.38
C ALA A 32 -16.70 1.71 4.58
N ALA A 33 -15.66 0.92 4.33
CA ALA A 33 -14.84 0.30 5.37
C ALA A 33 -13.98 1.31 6.15
N LEU A 34 -13.60 2.43 5.55
CA LEU A 34 -12.74 3.46 6.15
C LEU A 34 -13.49 4.47 7.03
N ARG A 35 -14.81 4.50 7.02
CA ARG A 35 -15.62 5.46 7.81
C ARG A 35 -15.21 5.45 9.28
N GLY A 36 -14.93 6.64 9.82
CA GLY A 36 -14.56 6.84 11.22
C GLY A 36 -13.15 6.33 11.59
N LYS A 37 -12.32 5.96 10.60
CA LYS A 37 -10.96 5.50 10.86
C LYS A 37 -9.95 6.61 10.65
N THR A 38 -8.85 6.51 11.40
CA THR A 38 -7.68 7.38 11.28
C THR A 38 -6.43 6.54 11.19
N PHE A 39 -5.46 7.01 10.41
CA PHE A 39 -4.22 6.31 10.14
C PHE A 39 -3.02 7.21 10.44
N GLN A 40 -1.97 6.66 10.99
CA GLN A 40 -0.68 7.31 11.22
C GLN A 40 0.38 6.81 10.24
N LEU A 41 0.04 5.74 9.52
CA LEU A 41 0.85 5.13 8.46
C LEU A 41 0.05 5.17 7.15
N PRO A 42 0.70 4.98 6.00
CA PRO A 42 0.02 4.95 4.71
C PRO A 42 -1.11 3.93 4.62
N LEU A 43 -2.02 4.18 3.68
CA LEU A 43 -2.92 3.16 3.14
C LEU A 43 -2.32 2.62 1.84
N ALA A 44 -1.96 1.35 1.85
CA ALA A 44 -1.33 0.71 0.70
C ALA A 44 -2.37 0.12 -0.26
N ILE A 45 -2.12 0.31 -1.54
CA ILE A 45 -2.77 -0.41 -2.64
C ILE A 45 -1.92 -1.65 -2.88
N ASP A 46 -2.47 -2.81 -2.57
CA ASP A 46 -1.79 -4.10 -2.69
C ASP A 46 -2.00 -4.66 -4.10
N VAL A 47 -0.91 -4.62 -4.90
CA VAL A 47 -0.89 -4.90 -6.34
C VAL A 47 -0.07 -6.14 -6.61
N GLU A 48 -0.69 -7.32 -6.46
CA GLU A 48 0.02 -8.60 -6.66
C GLU A 48 -0.85 -9.72 -7.23
N ASP A 49 -2.15 -9.47 -7.42
CA ASP A 49 -3.06 -10.48 -7.95
C ASP A 49 -2.68 -10.91 -9.37
N ALA A 50 -2.68 -12.21 -9.61
CA ALA A 50 -2.31 -12.78 -10.91
C ALA A 50 -3.20 -12.28 -12.05
N ARG A 51 -4.47 -11.95 -11.80
CA ARG A 51 -5.41 -11.40 -12.79
C ARG A 51 -4.96 -10.05 -13.34
N LEU A 52 -4.23 -9.25 -12.56
CA LEU A 52 -3.72 -7.95 -12.99
C LEU A 52 -2.70 -8.09 -14.12
N ARG A 53 -2.07 -9.25 -14.28
CA ARG A 53 -1.15 -9.54 -15.39
C ARG A 53 -1.83 -9.66 -16.76
N PHE A 54 -3.17 -9.70 -16.82
CA PHE A 54 -3.91 -9.58 -18.07
C PHE A 54 -3.95 -8.14 -18.62
N LEU A 55 -3.61 -7.16 -17.80
CA LEU A 55 -3.44 -5.77 -18.25
C LEU A 55 -2.02 -5.55 -18.78
N SER A 56 -1.86 -4.60 -19.70
CA SER A 56 -0.53 -4.09 -19.99
C SER A 56 0.03 -3.36 -18.76
N PRO A 57 1.36 -3.34 -18.56
CA PRO A 57 1.97 -2.64 -17.42
C PRO A 57 1.56 -1.17 -17.30
N ALA A 58 1.39 -0.48 -18.43
CA ALA A 58 0.93 0.91 -18.47
C ALA A 58 -0.54 1.04 -18.05
N ALA A 59 -1.42 0.16 -18.53
CA ALA A 59 -2.83 0.17 -18.14
C ALA A 59 -3.03 -0.14 -16.65
N LEU A 60 -2.24 -1.07 -16.10
CA LEU A 60 -2.26 -1.36 -14.69
C LEU A 60 -1.76 -0.16 -13.86
N ALA A 61 -0.64 0.45 -14.25
CA ALA A 61 -0.11 1.63 -13.58
C ALA A 61 -1.11 2.79 -13.58
N GLN A 62 -1.84 3.02 -14.67
CA GLN A 62 -2.88 4.03 -14.73
C GLN A 62 -4.00 3.78 -13.71
N ARG A 63 -4.43 2.53 -13.53
CA ARG A 63 -5.45 2.17 -12.51
C ARG A 63 -4.94 2.38 -11.09
N VAL A 64 -3.71 1.97 -10.82
CA VAL A 64 -3.07 2.18 -9.52
C VAL A 64 -2.94 3.67 -9.22
N ALA A 65 -2.51 4.48 -10.20
CA ALA A 65 -2.43 5.94 -10.06
C ALA A 65 -3.81 6.57 -9.80
N GLN A 66 -4.85 6.11 -10.48
CA GLN A 66 -6.23 6.57 -10.23
C GLN A 66 -6.68 6.24 -8.80
N ALA A 67 -6.42 5.02 -8.34
CA ALA A 67 -6.74 4.62 -6.98
C ALA A 67 -5.95 5.44 -5.95
N ALA A 68 -4.66 5.67 -6.17
CA ALA A 68 -3.83 6.49 -5.30
C ALA A 68 -4.35 7.93 -5.21
N ALA A 69 -4.68 8.55 -6.34
CA ALA A 69 -5.26 9.90 -6.36
C ALA A 69 -6.60 9.95 -5.58
N GLN A 70 -7.40 8.90 -5.65
CA GLN A 70 -8.65 8.82 -4.88
C GLN A 70 -8.39 8.69 -3.37
N LEU A 71 -7.38 7.92 -2.95
CA LEU A 71 -6.99 7.83 -1.54
C LEU A 71 -6.53 9.18 -1.01
N GLU A 72 -5.71 9.90 -1.77
CA GLU A 72 -5.25 11.24 -1.40
C GLU A 72 -6.40 12.26 -1.35
N ALA A 73 -7.35 12.17 -2.28
CA ALA A 73 -8.58 12.97 -2.23
C ALA A 73 -9.44 12.68 -0.98
N TRP A 74 -9.28 11.53 -0.37
CA TRP A 74 -9.87 11.18 0.93
C TRP A 74 -8.97 11.50 2.13
N ASN A 75 -7.93 12.31 1.94
CA ASN A 75 -6.92 12.68 2.96
C ASN A 75 -6.15 11.47 3.54
N LEU A 76 -5.87 10.48 2.71
CA LEU A 76 -5.05 9.33 3.09
C LEU A 76 -3.73 9.36 2.33
N TYR A 77 -2.64 9.05 3.01
CA TYR A 77 -1.32 8.93 2.37
C TYR A 77 -1.31 7.62 1.55
N ALA A 78 -1.35 7.74 0.23
CA ALA A 78 -1.34 6.61 -0.66
C ALA A 78 0.05 5.99 -0.80
N MET A 79 0.12 4.67 -0.84
CA MET A 79 1.34 3.90 -1.05
C MET A 79 1.01 2.70 -1.95
N VAL A 80 1.96 2.25 -2.75
CA VAL A 80 1.82 1.02 -3.53
C VAL A 80 2.58 -0.09 -2.82
N TYR A 81 1.91 -1.23 -2.56
CA TYR A 81 2.58 -2.46 -2.16
C TYR A 81 2.61 -3.43 -3.33
N THR A 82 3.76 -4.05 -3.54
CA THR A 82 3.94 -5.17 -4.48
C THR A 82 5.24 -5.90 -4.17
N TYR A 83 5.48 -7.04 -4.82
CA TYR A 83 6.75 -7.76 -4.71
C TYR A 83 7.66 -7.50 -5.93
N THR A 84 8.98 -7.71 -5.74
CA THR A 84 10.00 -7.33 -6.73
C THR A 84 9.70 -7.83 -8.15
N ASN A 85 9.37 -9.12 -8.31
CA ASN A 85 9.09 -9.66 -9.66
C ASN A 85 7.87 -9.00 -10.31
N PHE A 86 6.80 -8.70 -9.53
CA PHE A 86 5.63 -8.04 -10.08
C PHE A 86 5.95 -6.60 -10.51
N ALA A 87 6.71 -5.87 -9.68
CA ALA A 87 7.17 -4.53 -10.00
C ALA A 87 8.04 -4.48 -11.27
N ASP A 88 8.83 -5.54 -11.51
CA ASP A 88 9.76 -5.59 -12.65
C ASP A 88 9.09 -6.05 -13.95
N THR A 89 8.00 -6.84 -13.88
CA THR A 89 7.44 -7.54 -15.05
C THR A 89 6.03 -7.14 -15.41
N ALA A 90 5.25 -6.59 -14.48
CA ALA A 90 3.82 -6.38 -14.66
C ALA A 90 3.35 -4.94 -14.40
N LEU A 91 4.20 -4.08 -13.84
CA LEU A 91 3.80 -2.73 -13.44
C LEU A 91 4.76 -1.69 -14.01
N ALA A 92 4.24 -0.69 -14.73
CA ALA A 92 5.04 0.43 -15.22
C ALA A 92 5.36 1.40 -14.06
N MET A 93 6.37 1.05 -13.25
CA MET A 93 6.74 1.78 -12.03
C MET A 93 7.11 3.24 -12.27
N ASP A 94 7.65 3.57 -13.44
CA ASP A 94 8.02 4.94 -13.81
C ASP A 94 6.79 5.88 -13.90
N ALA A 95 5.61 5.31 -14.09
CA ALA A 95 4.35 6.07 -14.07
C ALA A 95 3.79 6.28 -12.64
N LEU A 96 4.41 5.69 -11.62
CA LEU A 96 3.96 5.70 -10.22
C LEU A 96 4.91 6.46 -9.29
N THR A 97 5.75 7.32 -9.83
CA THR A 97 6.79 8.07 -9.08
C THR A 97 6.23 9.00 -8.01
N ALA A 98 4.95 9.39 -8.11
CA ALA A 98 4.26 10.18 -7.08
C ALA A 98 3.89 9.35 -5.84
N CYS A 99 3.86 8.01 -5.95
CA CYS A 99 3.53 7.12 -4.85
C CYS A 99 4.78 6.53 -4.22
N ASP A 100 4.82 6.47 -2.90
CA ASP A 100 5.83 5.66 -2.23
C ASP A 100 5.58 4.16 -2.50
N LEU A 101 6.67 3.39 -2.53
CA LEU A 101 6.63 1.95 -2.73
C LEU A 101 6.92 1.22 -1.43
N TRP A 102 6.06 0.26 -1.08
CA TRP A 102 6.30 -0.78 -0.11
C TRP A 102 6.61 -2.07 -0.86
N LEU A 103 7.89 -2.45 -0.88
CA LEU A 103 8.37 -3.53 -1.72
C LEU A 103 8.60 -4.80 -0.89
N ALA A 104 7.97 -5.90 -1.27
CA ALA A 104 8.25 -7.21 -0.70
C ALA A 104 9.41 -7.89 -1.46
N ASP A 105 10.42 -8.30 -0.72
CA ASP A 105 11.56 -9.05 -1.23
C ASP A 105 12.22 -9.85 -0.11
N TYR A 106 12.12 -11.16 -0.18
CA TYR A 106 12.56 -12.09 0.87
C TYR A 106 13.93 -12.71 0.61
N ARG A 107 14.71 -12.17 -0.36
CA ARG A 107 16.03 -12.70 -0.73
C ARG A 107 17.16 -12.36 0.25
N GLY A 108 16.83 -11.79 1.41
CA GLY A 108 17.80 -11.49 2.47
C GLY A 108 18.67 -10.26 2.23
N LYS A 109 18.49 -9.55 1.10
CA LYS A 109 19.21 -8.31 0.78
C LYS A 109 18.21 -7.21 0.45
N ARG A 110 18.52 -6.00 0.91
CA ARG A 110 17.71 -4.82 0.59
C ARG A 110 17.62 -4.64 -0.94
N PRO A 111 16.43 -4.50 -1.51
CA PRO A 111 16.25 -4.24 -2.93
C PRO A 111 16.92 -2.93 -3.37
N THR A 112 17.44 -2.92 -4.60
CA THR A 112 18.07 -1.72 -5.19
C THR A 112 17.05 -0.73 -5.74
N ARG A 113 15.84 -1.20 -6.11
CA ARG A 113 14.75 -0.32 -6.54
C ARG A 113 14.42 0.67 -5.42
N PRO A 114 14.25 1.98 -5.71
CA PRO A 114 13.80 2.95 -4.72
C PRO A 114 12.49 2.53 -4.06
N HIS A 115 12.46 2.54 -2.74
CA HIS A 115 11.30 2.16 -1.94
C HIS A 115 11.30 2.91 -0.60
N GLY A 116 10.12 3.17 -0.07
CA GLY A 116 9.92 3.79 1.25
C GLY A 116 9.79 2.77 2.36
N MET A 117 9.27 1.57 2.05
CA MET A 117 9.21 0.41 2.96
C MET A 117 9.70 -0.85 2.27
N TRP A 118 10.28 -1.76 3.04
CA TRP A 118 10.70 -3.09 2.59
C TRP A 118 10.13 -4.15 3.51
N GLN A 119 9.25 -5.01 2.99
CA GLN A 119 8.83 -6.24 3.64
C GLN A 119 9.90 -7.30 3.38
N TYR A 120 10.64 -7.67 4.41
CA TYR A 120 11.83 -8.51 4.26
C TYR A 120 11.61 -9.96 4.66
N THR A 121 10.47 -10.28 5.29
CA THR A 121 10.05 -11.65 5.61
C THR A 121 8.54 -11.73 5.81
N SER A 122 7.97 -12.90 5.52
CA SER A 122 6.60 -13.31 5.85
C SER A 122 6.54 -14.38 6.95
N THR A 123 7.68 -14.68 7.57
CA THR A 123 7.80 -15.72 8.61
C THR A 123 8.42 -15.16 9.89
N GLY A 124 8.22 -13.87 10.14
CA GLY A 124 8.68 -13.21 11.35
C GLY A 124 7.90 -13.63 12.60
N HIS A 125 8.42 -13.30 13.77
CA HIS A 125 7.77 -13.54 15.05
C HIS A 125 7.69 -12.25 15.86
N VAL A 126 6.53 -12.02 16.47
CA VAL A 126 6.29 -10.92 17.40
C VAL A 126 5.71 -11.49 18.70
N ALA A 127 6.29 -11.11 19.81
CA ALA A 127 5.84 -11.58 21.13
C ALA A 127 4.35 -11.23 21.35
N GLY A 128 3.56 -12.23 21.74
CA GLY A 128 2.13 -12.09 21.95
C GLY A 128 1.26 -12.26 20.69
N ILE A 129 1.86 -12.64 19.57
CA ILE A 129 1.13 -13.03 18.35
C ILE A 129 1.47 -14.48 18.03
N ASP A 130 0.43 -15.31 17.92
CA ASP A 130 0.59 -16.71 17.53
C ASP A 130 0.74 -16.82 16.00
N GLY A 131 1.78 -17.57 15.58
CA GLY A 131 2.08 -17.81 14.17
C GLY A 131 3.01 -16.78 13.53
N PRO A 132 3.35 -16.98 12.25
CA PRO A 132 4.22 -16.10 11.51
C PRO A 132 3.53 -14.79 11.16
N VAL A 133 4.32 -13.72 11.09
CA VAL A 133 3.87 -12.37 10.68
C VAL A 133 4.84 -11.79 9.66
N ASP A 134 4.31 -10.90 8.82
CA ASP A 134 5.13 -10.08 7.93
C ASP A 134 5.90 -9.04 8.74
N LEU A 135 7.20 -8.91 8.46
CA LEU A 135 8.00 -7.85 9.05
C LEU A 135 8.55 -6.92 7.97
N SER A 136 8.45 -5.63 8.25
CA SER A 136 8.88 -4.58 7.33
C SER A 136 9.78 -3.56 8.01
N ARG A 137 10.61 -2.89 7.20
CA ARG A 137 11.39 -1.71 7.59
C ARG A 137 10.90 -0.50 6.83
N ALA A 138 10.53 0.55 7.54
CA ALA A 138 10.27 1.86 6.97
C ALA A 138 11.57 2.67 6.95
N TYR A 139 11.82 3.34 5.83
CA TYR A 139 12.99 4.22 5.63
C TYR A 139 12.62 5.70 5.70
N LYS A 140 11.33 5.99 5.91
CA LYS A 140 10.77 7.32 6.13
C LYS A 140 9.98 7.32 7.45
N ASP A 141 9.93 8.44 8.12
CA ASP A 141 9.04 8.64 9.28
C ASP A 141 7.61 8.94 8.76
N TYR A 142 6.87 7.88 8.42
CA TYR A 142 5.49 8.03 7.91
C TYR A 142 4.54 8.67 8.91
N PRO A 143 4.60 8.41 10.22
CA PRO A 143 3.80 9.16 11.18
C PRO A 143 4.04 10.67 11.12
N ALA A 144 5.29 11.10 10.99
CA ALA A 144 5.60 12.52 10.83
C ALA A 144 5.17 13.07 9.47
N LEU A 145 5.31 12.27 8.40
CA LEU A 145 4.83 12.62 7.06
C LEU A 145 3.32 12.82 7.04
N CYS A 146 2.55 11.86 7.53
CA CYS A 146 1.08 11.93 7.59
C CYS A 146 0.63 13.16 8.41
N ARG A 147 1.26 13.46 9.54
CA ARG A 147 0.95 14.66 10.33
C ARG A 147 1.25 15.95 9.56
N ARG A 148 2.41 16.03 8.91
CA ARG A 148 2.85 17.24 8.20
C ARG A 148 2.01 17.54 6.97
N THR A 149 1.58 16.50 6.25
CA THR A 149 0.76 16.63 5.03
C THR A 149 -0.73 16.70 5.30
N GLY A 150 -1.18 16.41 6.53
CA GLY A 150 -2.59 16.28 6.88
C GLY A 150 -3.24 14.99 6.36
N LEU A 151 -2.46 14.08 5.77
CA LEU A 151 -2.93 12.82 5.21
C LEU A 151 -2.92 11.72 6.28
N GLY A 152 -4.07 11.27 6.70
CA GLY A 152 -4.19 10.21 7.70
C GLY A 152 -5.57 10.17 8.35
N ARG A 153 -6.40 11.20 8.11
CA ARG A 153 -7.77 11.24 8.59
C ARG A 153 -8.73 11.17 7.42
N PHE A 154 -9.36 10.02 7.27
CA PHE A 154 -10.35 9.79 6.23
C PHE A 154 -11.47 10.85 6.27
N SER A 155 -11.74 11.47 5.12
CA SER A 155 -12.73 12.55 4.94
C SER A 155 -13.63 12.31 3.72
N GLY A 156 -13.90 11.05 3.37
CA GLY A 156 -14.72 10.67 2.23
C GLY A 156 -16.15 10.22 2.58
#